data_5a37226b2e944766325020421d88d184
#
_entry.id   5a37226b2e944766325020421d88d184
#
_cell.length_a   1.000
_cell.length_b   1.000
_cell.length_c   1.000
_cell.angle_alpha   90.00
_cell.angle_beta   90.00
_cell.angle_gamma   90.00
#
_symmetry.space_group_name_H-M   'P 1'
#
loop_
_entity.id
_entity.type
_entity.pdbx_description
1 polymer ?
#
loop_
_entity_poly.entity_id
_entity_poly.type
_entity_poly.pdbx_seq_one_letter_code
_entity_poly.pdbx_strand_id
1 'polypeptide(L)'
;MYTHNLICKLPTLVLCGLLAACTTAVDNPTTQERLSERSLETHPHISKKDREESRSGTEKDARLMRIPHAPSASVDRERYGKIVNNGVIKSVGQVPVSTFGIDVDTGAYALVRRFLNQGQLPPKDAVRAEELINYFNYDYPQPDGSTQPFSVTTEVGPTPWNAQSHLVHVGIQGYEAVKKHRPASNLVFLIDVSGSMNGQDKLPLLKSAFKLLVKQMNGNDRISLVVYAGASGVVLEPTPGDQQAKIVAALERLTAGGSTHGSAGIHLAYAMAEQGRIDRGINRVILATDGDFNVGTVDHQRLMELIEAKRKQGISLTTLGFGQGNYNDHLMEQLADKGNGNYAYIDTVNEAQKVLVEELNATLQMIAKDVKIQIEWNPAMVAEYRLIGYENRLLAQEDFNNDKVDAGDIGAGHTVTALYEISLVGEPGQRLGGLRYGVSKSTAAVRDEIAHLRLRYNSSFGVQVLCHADDRRHLQPRWFKISPAG
;
A
#
# COMPACT_ATOMS: atom_id res chain seq x y z
N MET A 1 -52.11 -29.53 20.78
CA MET A 1 -53.38 -29.39 20.03
C MET A 1 -53.12 -28.43 18.88
N TYR A 2 -53.32 -29.01 17.68
CA TYR A 2 -53.43 -28.40 16.33
C TYR A 2 -52.23 -27.61 15.76
N THR A 3 -51.45 -28.25 15.04
CA THR A 3 -51.01 -28.31 13.63
C THR A 3 -51.80 -27.48 12.63
N HIS A 4 -51.11 -26.67 11.79
CA HIS A 4 -51.43 -26.57 10.36
C HIS A 4 -50.16 -26.23 9.53
N ASN A 5 -49.76 -27.25 8.76
CA ASN A 5 -48.91 -27.16 7.59
C ASN A 5 -49.70 -26.52 6.44
N LEU A 6 -49.06 -25.66 5.65
CA LEU A 6 -49.51 -25.41 4.28
C LEU A 6 -48.28 -25.42 3.33
N ILE A 7 -48.24 -26.52 2.61
CA ILE A 7 -47.41 -26.77 1.42
C ILE A 7 -48.11 -26.09 0.23
N CYS A 8 -47.43 -25.30 -0.54
CA CYS A 8 -47.90 -24.94 -1.89
C CYS A 8 -46.85 -25.28 -2.93
N LYS A 9 -47.29 -26.12 -3.86
CA LYS A 9 -46.57 -26.74 -4.97
C LYS A 9 -46.39 -25.78 -6.14
N LEU A 10 -45.25 -26.00 -6.88
CA LEU A 10 -44.99 -25.52 -8.26
C LEU A 10 -46.10 -26.00 -9.25
N PRO A 11 -46.14 -25.35 -10.43
CA PRO A 11 -46.02 -26.17 -11.61
C PRO A 11 -44.95 -25.68 -12.61
N THR A 12 -44.27 -26.65 -13.12
CA THR A 12 -43.44 -26.75 -14.31
C THR A 12 -44.22 -26.39 -15.56
N LEU A 13 -43.66 -25.62 -16.47
CA LEU A 13 -44.09 -25.59 -17.88
C LEU A 13 -42.85 -25.63 -18.79
N VAL A 14 -42.73 -26.76 -19.44
CA VAL A 14 -41.86 -27.07 -20.58
C VAL A 14 -42.55 -26.52 -21.83
N LEU A 15 -41.81 -25.81 -22.69
CA LEU A 15 -42.19 -25.71 -24.10
C LEU A 15 -40.94 -25.69 -24.95
N CYS A 16 -40.83 -26.78 -25.77
CA CYS A 16 -39.97 -26.95 -26.90
C CYS A 16 -40.42 -26.12 -28.11
N GLY A 17 -39.50 -25.68 -28.94
CA GLY A 17 -39.79 -25.09 -30.26
C GLY A 17 -38.52 -24.81 -31.01
N LEU A 18 -38.10 -25.63 -31.73
CA LEU A 18 -37.40 -26.01 -32.97
C LEU A 18 -37.26 -24.92 -34.04
N LEU A 19 -35.98 -24.91 -34.58
CA LEU A 19 -35.54 -24.75 -36.00
C LEU A 19 -35.74 -23.40 -36.71
N ALA A 20 -34.62 -22.80 -37.17
CA ALA A 20 -34.28 -22.81 -38.59
C ALA A 20 -32.88 -22.23 -38.84
N ALA A 21 -32.08 -22.98 -39.55
CA ALA A 21 -30.81 -22.60 -40.14
C ALA A 21 -31.05 -21.68 -41.35
N CYS A 22 -30.12 -20.73 -41.54
CA CYS A 22 -29.80 -20.21 -42.87
C CYS A 22 -28.31 -19.88 -42.92
N THR A 23 -27.65 -20.70 -43.70
CA THR A 23 -26.30 -20.53 -44.26
C THR A 23 -26.34 -19.49 -45.36
N THR A 24 -25.41 -18.54 -45.38
CA THR A 24 -24.86 -17.98 -46.62
C THR A 24 -23.39 -17.73 -46.41
N ALA A 25 -22.62 -18.51 -47.15
CA ALA A 25 -21.22 -18.28 -47.45
C ALA A 25 -21.11 -17.26 -48.57
N VAL A 26 -20.19 -16.33 -48.53
CA VAL A 26 -19.60 -15.69 -49.71
C VAL A 26 -18.17 -15.27 -49.38
N ASP A 27 -17.26 -16.00 -49.97
CA ASP A 27 -16.04 -15.69 -50.71
C ASP A 27 -15.04 -14.63 -50.22
N ASN A 28 -13.87 -15.22 -50.03
CA ASN A 28 -12.54 -14.62 -50.12
C ASN A 28 -12.17 -14.33 -51.59
N PRO A 29 -11.38 -13.31 -51.89
CA PRO A 29 -10.28 -13.56 -52.82
C PRO A 29 -8.92 -13.13 -52.26
N THR A 30 -8.04 -14.11 -52.27
CA THR A 30 -6.60 -14.08 -52.48
C THR A 30 -6.18 -13.08 -53.54
N THR A 31 -5.15 -12.27 -53.24
CA THR A 31 -4.24 -11.81 -54.30
C THR A 31 -2.81 -11.88 -53.78
N GLN A 32 -2.11 -12.77 -54.39
CA GLN A 32 -0.66 -12.95 -54.35
C GLN A 32 0.03 -11.90 -55.23
N GLU A 33 1.31 -11.73 -54.92
CA GLU A 33 2.42 -11.30 -55.77
C GLU A 33 2.55 -9.86 -56.22
N ARG A 34 3.63 -9.20 -55.76
CA ARG A 34 4.76 -8.95 -56.67
C ARG A 34 6.03 -8.54 -55.92
N LEU A 35 7.03 -9.37 -56.07
CA LEU A 35 8.43 -9.07 -55.97
C LEU A 35 8.84 -7.99 -56.99
N SER A 36 9.62 -7.00 -56.55
CA SER A 36 10.55 -6.31 -57.48
C SER A 36 11.87 -6.06 -56.77
N GLU A 37 12.87 -6.78 -57.19
CA GLU A 37 14.28 -6.52 -57.01
C GLU A 37 14.68 -5.19 -57.65
N ARG A 38 15.64 -4.53 -57.02
CA ARG A 38 16.75 -3.69 -57.57
C ARG A 38 17.19 -2.73 -56.45
N SER A 39 18.44 -2.47 -56.19
CA SER A 39 19.74 -2.72 -56.82
C SER A 39 20.79 -2.43 -55.78
N LEU A 40 21.89 -3.18 -55.87
CA LEU A 40 23.18 -2.92 -55.25
C LEU A 40 23.78 -1.61 -55.83
N GLU A 41 24.30 -0.73 -54.98
CA GLU A 41 25.38 0.19 -55.35
C GLU A 41 26.33 0.37 -54.16
N THR A 42 27.44 -0.30 -54.21
CA THR A 42 28.84 0.06 -54.34
C THR A 42 29.42 1.03 -53.27
N HIS A 43 30.25 0.44 -52.43
CA HIS A 43 31.26 1.14 -51.62
C HIS A 43 32.36 1.72 -52.50
N PRO A 44 32.99 2.85 -52.16
CA PRO A 44 34.36 3.16 -52.63
C PRO A 44 35.39 2.78 -51.59
N HIS A 45 36.29 1.93 -51.99
CA HIS A 45 37.60 1.72 -51.42
C HIS A 45 38.37 3.03 -51.39
N ILE A 46 38.99 3.38 -50.25
CA ILE A 46 40.12 4.32 -50.20
C ILE A 46 41.37 3.57 -49.72
N SER A 47 42.33 3.66 -50.60
CA SER A 47 43.63 3.05 -50.61
C SER A 47 44.56 3.55 -49.48
N LYS A 48 45.34 2.62 -48.95
CA LYS A 48 46.57 2.90 -48.19
C LYS A 48 47.64 3.42 -49.17
N LYS A 49 48.04 4.69 -48.94
CA LYS A 49 49.41 5.19 -49.20
C LYS A 49 49.43 6.64 -48.74
N ASP A 50 50.15 6.93 -47.75
CA ASP A 50 51.29 7.81 -47.74
C ASP A 50 51.84 7.89 -46.30
N ARG A 51 52.98 7.34 -46.22
CA ARG A 51 53.86 7.29 -45.04
C ARG A 51 54.97 8.25 -45.33
N GLU A 52 55.38 8.97 -44.29
CA GLU A 52 56.64 9.63 -44.10
C GLU A 52 56.74 11.14 -44.38
N GLU A 53 57.37 11.71 -43.38
CA GLU A 53 58.09 12.99 -43.22
C GLU A 53 57.28 14.14 -42.64
N SER A 54 57.48 14.50 -41.39
CA SER A 54 58.67 15.24 -40.91
C SER A 54 58.66 15.40 -39.38
N ARG A 55 59.78 15.14 -38.80
CA ARG A 55 60.15 15.48 -37.44
C ARG A 55 60.47 16.98 -37.34
N SER A 56 59.95 17.63 -36.33
CA SER A 56 60.62 18.51 -35.37
C SER A 56 59.70 19.59 -34.84
N GLY A 57 59.76 19.78 -33.54
CA GLY A 57 59.38 21.06 -32.96
C GLY A 57 58.48 21.06 -31.76
N THR A 58 59.13 21.11 -30.59
CA THR A 58 58.66 21.79 -29.37
C THR A 58 57.48 21.16 -28.56
N GLU A 59 57.96 20.46 -27.54
CA GLU A 59 57.25 20.26 -26.28
C GLU A 59 56.66 21.57 -25.76
N LYS A 60 55.32 21.67 -25.73
CA LYS A 60 54.61 22.59 -24.85
C LYS A 60 53.49 21.86 -24.23
N ASP A 61 53.51 21.81 -22.90
CA ASP A 61 52.52 21.32 -21.97
C ASP A 61 51.07 21.56 -22.44
N ALA A 62 50.43 20.56 -22.97
CA ALA A 62 48.98 20.50 -23.04
C ALA A 62 48.50 19.74 -21.81
N ARG A 63 48.28 20.45 -20.70
CA ARG A 63 47.39 20.00 -19.62
C ARG A 63 46.05 19.65 -20.23
N LEU A 64 45.80 18.38 -20.47
CA LEU A 64 44.49 17.84 -20.73
C LEU A 64 43.65 18.16 -19.50
N MET A 65 42.81 19.23 -19.58
CA MET A 65 41.69 19.42 -18.69
C MET A 65 40.83 18.16 -18.83
N ARG A 66 40.86 17.27 -17.82
CA ARG A 66 39.83 16.28 -17.61
C ARG A 66 38.53 17.07 -17.42
N ILE A 67 37.69 17.10 -18.42
CA ILE A 67 36.28 17.48 -18.28
C ILE A 67 35.74 16.49 -17.25
N PRO A 68 35.24 16.95 -16.10
CA PRO A 68 34.55 16.05 -15.20
C PRO A 68 33.38 15.43 -16.02
N HIS A 69 33.39 14.12 -16.19
CA HIS A 69 32.21 13.43 -16.64
C HIS A 69 31.13 13.81 -15.61
N ALA A 70 30.15 14.59 -16.02
CA ALA A 70 28.92 14.70 -15.27
C ALA A 70 28.48 13.26 -15.00
N PRO A 71 28.13 12.90 -13.75
CA PRO A 71 27.55 11.60 -13.47
C PRO A 71 26.40 11.45 -14.46
N SER A 72 26.44 10.37 -15.28
CA SER A 72 25.29 10.00 -16.09
C SER A 72 24.13 9.91 -15.14
N ALA A 73 23.16 10.83 -15.24
CA ALA A 73 21.93 10.74 -14.51
C ALA A 73 21.37 9.35 -14.83
N SER A 74 21.41 8.44 -13.86
CA SER A 74 20.68 7.19 -13.94
C SER A 74 19.25 7.62 -14.20
N VAL A 75 18.69 7.24 -15.36
CA VAL A 75 17.28 7.53 -15.66
C VAL A 75 16.51 6.82 -14.56
N ASP A 76 15.97 7.60 -13.63
CA ASP A 76 15.14 7.08 -12.55
C ASP A 76 13.91 6.44 -13.19
N ARG A 77 13.79 5.12 -13.06
CA ARG A 77 12.69 4.32 -13.58
C ARG A 77 11.68 3.98 -12.49
N GLU A 78 11.80 4.59 -11.34
CA GLU A 78 10.87 4.37 -10.23
C GLU A 78 9.47 4.85 -10.59
N ARG A 79 8.46 4.11 -10.13
CA ARG A 79 7.06 4.34 -10.46
C ARG A 79 6.26 4.54 -9.18
N TYR A 80 5.57 5.66 -9.12
CA TYR A 80 4.70 6.04 -8.02
C TYR A 80 3.25 6.16 -8.49
N GLY A 81 2.30 5.87 -7.62
CA GLY A 81 0.88 6.10 -7.88
C GLY A 81 0.60 7.59 -8.02
N LYS A 82 -0.17 7.99 -9.04
CA LYS A 82 -0.57 9.41 -9.16
C LYS A 82 -1.48 9.79 -8.01
N ILE A 83 -1.09 10.81 -7.26
CA ILE A 83 -1.94 11.42 -6.26
C ILE A 83 -2.95 12.33 -6.97
N VAL A 84 -4.22 11.91 -6.98
CA VAL A 84 -5.32 12.66 -7.61
C VAL A 84 -6.08 13.40 -6.52
N ASN A 85 -6.46 14.66 -6.77
CA ASN A 85 -7.23 15.52 -5.85
C ASN A 85 -6.53 15.87 -4.53
N ASN A 86 -5.21 15.99 -4.52
CA ASN A 86 -4.44 16.37 -3.34
C ASN A 86 -5.01 17.64 -2.68
N GLY A 87 -5.62 17.45 -1.50
CA GLY A 87 -6.05 18.55 -0.65
C GLY A 87 -7.19 19.41 -1.20
N VAL A 88 -8.12 18.85 -1.99
CA VAL A 88 -9.29 19.59 -2.47
C VAL A 88 -10.13 20.07 -1.29
N ILE A 89 -10.34 21.40 -1.23
CA ILE A 89 -11.20 22.03 -0.25
C ILE A 89 -12.67 21.80 -0.65
N LYS A 90 -13.46 21.33 0.30
CA LYS A 90 -14.89 21.06 0.13
C LYS A 90 -15.72 22.03 0.97
N SER A 91 -16.76 22.59 0.37
CA SER A 91 -17.75 23.38 1.11
C SER A 91 -18.69 22.43 1.88
N VAL A 92 -18.84 22.66 3.19
CA VAL A 92 -19.75 21.86 4.03
C VAL A 92 -21.20 22.01 3.57
N GLY A 93 -21.58 23.18 3.04
CA GLY A 93 -22.91 23.39 2.48
C GLY A 93 -23.23 22.55 1.24
N GLN A 94 -22.22 22.03 0.54
CA GLN A 94 -22.39 21.16 -0.65
C GLN A 94 -22.11 19.69 -0.32
N VAL A 95 -21.03 19.42 0.43
CA VAL A 95 -20.55 18.07 0.77
C VAL A 95 -20.27 18.06 2.28
N PRO A 96 -21.28 17.87 3.12
CA PRO A 96 -21.09 17.91 4.57
C PRO A 96 -20.36 16.67 5.11
N VAL A 97 -20.25 15.60 4.33
CA VAL A 97 -19.73 14.31 4.77
C VAL A 97 -18.42 13.98 4.07
N SER A 98 -17.44 13.55 4.85
CA SER A 98 -16.18 12.96 4.39
C SER A 98 -16.10 11.51 4.81
N THR A 99 -15.86 10.60 3.85
CA THR A 99 -15.74 9.16 4.11
C THR A 99 -14.43 8.65 3.53
N PHE A 100 -13.70 7.83 4.28
CA PHE A 100 -12.46 7.20 3.82
C PHE A 100 -12.18 5.91 4.60
N GLY A 101 -11.39 5.00 4.00
CA GLY A 101 -10.80 3.84 4.66
C GLY A 101 -9.55 4.24 5.44
N ILE A 102 -9.26 3.56 6.53
CA ILE A 102 -7.98 3.77 7.21
C ILE A 102 -6.82 3.27 6.36
N ASP A 103 -5.64 3.76 6.67
CA ASP A 103 -4.35 3.30 6.16
C ASP A 103 -3.35 3.19 7.30
N VAL A 104 -2.61 2.09 7.35
CA VAL A 104 -1.56 1.84 8.34
C VAL A 104 -0.18 1.64 7.69
N ASP A 105 -0.09 1.84 6.38
CA ASP A 105 1.16 1.73 5.64
C ASP A 105 2.11 2.90 5.98
N THR A 106 3.41 2.64 5.92
CA THR A 106 4.45 3.61 6.29
C THR A 106 5.58 3.71 5.27
N GLY A 107 5.44 3.01 4.13
CA GLY A 107 6.49 2.89 3.11
C GLY A 107 6.94 4.22 2.51
N ALA A 108 6.00 5.17 2.31
CA ALA A 108 6.34 6.48 1.75
C ALA A 108 7.28 7.28 2.65
N TYR A 109 7.20 7.15 3.99
CA TYR A 109 8.14 7.82 4.87
C TYR A 109 9.59 7.36 4.64
N ALA A 110 9.82 6.05 4.57
CA ALA A 110 11.15 5.48 4.33
C ALA A 110 11.68 5.84 2.93
N LEU A 111 10.80 5.89 1.91
CA LEU A 111 11.14 6.40 0.58
C LEU A 111 11.56 7.87 0.60
N VAL A 112 10.76 8.75 1.21
CA VAL A 112 11.08 10.18 1.35
C VAL A 112 12.40 10.36 2.10
N ARG A 113 12.60 9.65 3.20
CA ARG A 113 13.85 9.66 3.98
C ARG A 113 15.05 9.27 3.12
N ARG A 114 14.92 8.25 2.28
CA ARG A 114 15.97 7.82 1.34
C ARG A 114 16.39 8.96 0.41
N PHE A 115 15.41 9.63 -0.24
CA PHE A 115 15.68 10.77 -1.13
C PHE A 115 16.40 11.91 -0.39
N LEU A 116 15.91 12.28 0.78
CA LEU A 116 16.51 13.35 1.58
C LEU A 116 17.94 13.02 2.04
N ASN A 117 18.22 11.77 2.42
CA ASN A 117 19.57 11.31 2.77
C ASN A 117 20.53 11.35 1.57
N GLN A 118 20.02 11.32 0.34
CA GLN A 118 20.79 11.48 -0.88
C GLN A 118 20.91 12.95 -1.33
N GLY A 119 20.37 13.90 -0.55
CA GLY A 119 20.34 15.32 -0.90
C GLY A 119 19.38 15.65 -2.05
N GLN A 120 18.38 14.82 -2.29
CA GLN A 120 17.37 14.97 -3.35
C GLN A 120 15.99 15.19 -2.77
N LEU A 121 15.16 15.95 -3.48
CA LEU A 121 13.72 16.03 -3.16
C LEU A 121 13.00 14.82 -3.77
N PRO A 122 12.07 14.19 -3.03
CA PRO A 122 11.25 13.11 -3.58
C PRO A 122 10.32 13.61 -4.68
N PRO A 123 9.96 12.80 -5.67
CA PRO A 123 8.86 13.08 -6.57
C PRO A 123 7.57 13.34 -5.79
N LYS A 124 6.70 14.22 -6.27
CA LYS A 124 5.44 14.56 -5.57
C LYS A 124 4.58 13.32 -5.29
N ASP A 125 4.50 12.43 -6.27
CA ASP A 125 3.69 11.20 -6.19
C ASP A 125 4.27 10.14 -5.24
N ALA A 126 5.51 10.32 -4.76
CA ALA A 126 6.12 9.47 -3.71
C ALA A 126 5.77 9.93 -2.29
N VAL A 127 5.11 11.10 -2.13
CA VAL A 127 4.85 11.71 -0.83
C VAL A 127 3.38 11.51 -0.47
N ARG A 128 3.07 10.42 0.21
CA ARG A 128 1.75 10.17 0.80
C ARG A 128 1.73 10.71 2.21
N ALA A 129 0.99 11.80 2.40
CA ALA A 129 1.00 12.55 3.65
C ALA A 129 0.52 11.73 4.85
N GLU A 130 -0.49 10.89 4.66
CA GLU A 130 -1.00 9.96 5.65
C GLU A 130 0.07 9.00 6.17
N GLU A 131 0.90 8.44 5.29
CA GLU A 131 1.96 7.50 5.66
C GLU A 131 3.10 8.21 6.41
N LEU A 132 3.35 9.50 6.10
CA LEU A 132 4.32 10.30 6.85
C LEU A 132 3.81 10.61 8.25
N ILE A 133 2.52 10.90 8.39
CA ILE A 133 1.86 11.16 9.68
C ILE A 133 1.85 9.87 10.51
N ASN A 134 1.43 8.75 9.93
CA ASN A 134 1.25 7.47 10.62
C ASN A 134 2.57 6.69 10.84
N TYR A 135 3.69 7.19 10.34
CA TYR A 135 5.00 6.59 10.61
C TYR A 135 5.40 6.68 12.09
N PHE A 136 4.92 7.71 12.81
CA PHE A 136 5.26 7.97 14.19
C PHE A 136 4.22 7.37 15.14
N ASN A 137 4.67 6.85 16.27
CA ASN A 137 3.79 6.43 17.34
C ASN A 137 3.35 7.64 18.13
N TYR A 138 2.03 7.74 18.36
CA TYR A 138 1.42 8.73 19.22
C TYR A 138 0.98 8.05 20.52
N ASP A 139 1.14 8.72 21.64
CA ASP A 139 0.75 8.21 22.97
C ASP A 139 -0.75 8.45 23.21
N TYR A 140 -1.57 7.77 22.41
CA TYR A 140 -3.02 7.84 22.56
C TYR A 140 -3.49 6.97 23.74
N PRO A 141 -4.57 7.37 24.41
CA PRO A 141 -5.16 6.55 25.47
C PRO A 141 -5.55 5.17 24.96
N GLN A 142 -5.20 4.13 25.70
CA GLN A 142 -5.66 2.77 25.41
C GLN A 142 -7.17 2.66 25.60
N PRO A 143 -7.87 1.80 24.85
CA PRO A 143 -9.29 1.58 25.06
C PRO A 143 -9.59 0.99 26.45
N ASP A 144 -10.70 1.43 27.06
CA ASP A 144 -11.18 0.95 28.33
C ASP A 144 -11.80 -0.45 28.21
N GLY A 145 -11.00 -1.48 28.44
CA GLY A 145 -11.43 -2.88 28.52
C GLY A 145 -11.56 -3.61 27.18
N SER A 146 -12.03 -4.87 27.23
CA SER A 146 -12.04 -5.81 26.10
C SER A 146 -13.23 -5.68 25.14
N THR A 147 -14.16 -4.77 25.37
CA THR A 147 -15.42 -4.66 24.61
C THR A 147 -15.27 -3.81 23.35
N GLN A 148 -14.31 -2.90 23.31
CA GLN A 148 -14.03 -2.06 22.15
C GLN A 148 -12.61 -2.33 21.64
N PRO A 149 -12.42 -2.55 20.33
CA PRO A 149 -11.11 -2.86 19.78
C PRO A 149 -10.18 -1.64 19.77
N PHE A 150 -10.72 -0.43 19.85
CA PHE A 150 -9.95 0.81 19.83
C PHE A 150 -10.61 1.94 20.62
N SER A 151 -9.79 2.89 21.06
CA SER A 151 -10.22 4.21 21.54
C SER A 151 -10.10 5.25 20.43
N VAL A 152 -10.84 6.35 20.59
CA VAL A 152 -10.82 7.50 19.68
C VAL A 152 -10.52 8.76 20.49
N THR A 153 -9.57 9.54 19.99
CA THR A 153 -9.18 10.86 20.52
C THR A 153 -9.40 11.90 19.43
N THR A 154 -10.09 12.99 19.76
CA THR A 154 -10.25 14.13 18.86
C THR A 154 -9.73 15.40 19.53
N GLU A 155 -9.04 16.24 18.75
CA GLU A 155 -8.54 17.53 19.19
C GLU A 155 -8.67 18.56 18.08
N VAL A 156 -8.87 19.82 18.45
CA VAL A 156 -8.91 20.95 17.52
C VAL A 156 -7.91 22.00 17.98
N GLY A 157 -7.08 22.47 17.05
CA GLY A 157 -6.06 23.48 17.31
C GLY A 157 -5.82 24.40 16.12
N PRO A 158 -5.01 25.45 16.27
CA PRO A 158 -4.64 26.32 15.16
C PRO A 158 -3.79 25.56 14.14
N THR A 159 -4.01 25.81 12.85
CA THR A 159 -3.19 25.24 11.78
C THR A 159 -1.80 25.89 11.76
N PRO A 160 -0.69 25.14 11.81
CA PRO A 160 0.66 25.72 11.91
C PRO A 160 1.08 26.55 10.67
N TRP A 161 0.52 26.26 9.51
CA TRP A 161 0.84 26.94 8.23
C TRP A 161 -0.18 28.00 7.82
N ASN A 162 -1.30 28.12 8.53
CA ASN A 162 -2.34 29.09 8.25
C ASN A 162 -3.07 29.50 9.53
N ALA A 163 -2.74 30.67 10.05
CA ALA A 163 -3.32 31.18 11.30
C ALA A 163 -4.84 31.45 11.23
N GLN A 164 -5.44 31.39 10.03
CA GLN A 164 -6.86 31.64 9.81
C GLN A 164 -7.66 30.34 9.65
N SER A 165 -7.05 29.19 9.82
CA SER A 165 -7.71 27.88 9.77
C SER A 165 -7.39 27.07 11.03
N HIS A 166 -8.17 26.01 11.25
CA HIS A 166 -8.01 25.10 12.36
C HIS A 166 -7.65 23.72 11.88
N LEU A 167 -6.85 23.00 12.65
CA LEU A 167 -6.51 21.62 12.43
C LEU A 167 -7.36 20.74 13.35
N VAL A 168 -8.14 19.86 12.76
CA VAL A 168 -8.86 18.81 13.48
C VAL A 168 -8.05 17.54 13.40
N HIS A 169 -7.72 17.00 14.55
CA HIS A 169 -6.99 15.75 14.73
C HIS A 169 -7.96 14.65 15.15
N VAL A 170 -7.85 13.49 14.49
CA VAL A 170 -8.57 12.25 14.84
C VAL A 170 -7.53 11.16 15.04
N GLY A 171 -7.34 10.74 16.29
CA GLY A 171 -6.45 9.65 16.67
C GLY A 171 -7.25 8.39 17.03
N ILE A 172 -6.82 7.24 16.54
CA ILE A 172 -7.39 5.94 16.86
C ILE A 172 -6.26 5.07 17.42
N GLN A 173 -6.51 4.43 18.58
CA GLN A 173 -5.57 3.51 19.22
C GLN A 173 -6.20 2.12 19.32
N GLY A 174 -5.60 1.14 18.64
CA GLY A 174 -5.93 -0.27 18.83
C GLY A 174 -5.46 -0.78 20.19
N TYR A 175 -6.23 -1.67 20.82
CA TYR A 175 -5.81 -2.26 22.09
C TYR A 175 -4.49 -3.04 21.92
N GLU A 176 -3.63 -3.00 22.93
CA GLU A 176 -2.41 -3.80 22.95
C GLU A 176 -2.71 -5.26 23.30
N ALA A 177 -2.33 -6.16 22.41
CA ALA A 177 -2.43 -7.59 22.68
C ALA A 177 -1.27 -8.07 23.53
N VAL A 178 -1.57 -8.96 24.48
CA VAL A 178 -0.53 -9.60 25.29
C VAL A 178 0.35 -10.48 24.39
N LYS A 179 1.62 -10.15 24.25
CA LYS A 179 2.61 -10.84 23.38
C LYS A 179 2.62 -12.36 23.52
N LYS A 180 2.29 -12.90 24.70
CA LYS A 180 2.25 -14.35 24.97
C LYS A 180 1.10 -15.11 24.28
N HIS A 181 0.10 -14.42 23.75
CA HIS A 181 -1.10 -15.03 23.16
C HIS A 181 -1.20 -14.78 21.64
N ARG A 182 -0.08 -14.47 20.98
CA ARG A 182 -0.06 -14.31 19.52
C ARG A 182 -0.48 -15.64 18.86
N PRO A 183 -1.43 -15.63 17.94
CA PRO A 183 -1.77 -16.82 17.14
C PRO A 183 -0.53 -17.35 16.40
N ALA A 184 -0.46 -18.66 16.23
CA ALA A 184 0.58 -19.28 15.43
C ALA A 184 0.54 -18.76 13.98
N SER A 185 1.69 -18.56 13.39
CA SER A 185 1.82 -17.93 12.07
C SER A 185 2.50 -18.85 11.07
N ASN A 186 1.91 -18.96 9.89
CA ASN A 186 2.49 -19.60 8.72
C ASN A 186 2.91 -18.50 7.74
N LEU A 187 4.21 -18.22 7.67
CA LEU A 187 4.80 -17.14 6.87
C LEU A 187 5.58 -17.73 5.70
N VAL A 188 5.19 -17.35 4.49
CA VAL A 188 5.87 -17.76 3.26
C VAL A 188 6.59 -16.55 2.69
N PHE A 189 7.92 -16.57 2.67
CA PHE A 189 8.72 -15.54 2.05
C PHE A 189 8.86 -15.80 0.56
N LEU A 190 8.31 -14.94 -0.27
CA LEU A 190 8.51 -14.92 -1.71
C LEU A 190 9.57 -13.87 -2.03
N ILE A 191 10.78 -14.35 -2.34
CA ILE A 191 11.98 -13.52 -2.42
C ILE A 191 12.41 -13.37 -3.87
N ASP A 192 12.54 -12.13 -4.31
CA ASP A 192 13.23 -11.78 -5.54
C ASP A 192 14.72 -12.08 -5.41
N VAL A 193 15.25 -12.89 -6.31
CA VAL A 193 16.68 -13.17 -6.44
C VAL A 193 17.19 -12.85 -7.84
N SER A 194 16.51 -11.97 -8.59
CA SER A 194 16.94 -11.50 -9.88
C SER A 194 18.29 -10.75 -9.81
N GLY A 195 18.93 -10.53 -10.97
CA GLY A 195 20.21 -9.85 -11.03
C GLY A 195 20.21 -8.44 -10.46
N SER A 196 19.06 -7.74 -10.52
CA SER A 196 18.89 -6.40 -9.95
C SER A 196 18.99 -6.39 -8.42
N MET A 197 18.74 -7.51 -7.74
CA MET A 197 18.80 -7.66 -6.28
C MET A 197 20.22 -7.76 -5.71
N ASN A 198 21.27 -7.61 -6.53
CA ASN A 198 22.68 -7.75 -6.08
C ASN A 198 23.19 -6.55 -5.24
N GLY A 199 22.45 -5.43 -5.14
CA GLY A 199 22.83 -4.26 -4.34
C GLY A 199 22.89 -4.54 -2.84
N GLN A 200 23.74 -3.81 -2.09
CA GLN A 200 23.87 -3.93 -0.64
C GLN A 200 22.55 -3.55 0.09
N ASP A 201 21.78 -2.64 -0.49
CA ASP A 201 20.49 -2.16 -0.06
C ASP A 201 19.32 -3.07 -0.50
N LYS A 202 19.61 -4.24 -1.09
CA LYS A 202 18.63 -5.20 -1.64
C LYS A 202 18.75 -6.58 -0.97
N LEU A 203 19.19 -7.62 -1.69
CA LEU A 203 19.24 -8.99 -1.12
C LEU A 203 20.08 -9.12 0.17
N PRO A 204 21.25 -8.46 0.34
CA PRO A 204 21.98 -8.49 1.61
C PRO A 204 21.22 -7.87 2.77
N LEU A 205 20.55 -6.71 2.55
CA LEU A 205 19.68 -6.06 3.54
C LEU A 205 18.47 -6.94 3.87
N LEU A 206 17.83 -7.50 2.86
CA LEU A 206 16.70 -8.43 3.00
C LEU A 206 17.07 -9.63 3.86
N LYS A 207 18.22 -10.26 3.62
CA LYS A 207 18.70 -11.37 4.46
C LYS A 207 18.86 -10.95 5.93
N SER A 208 19.40 -9.75 6.15
CA SER A 208 19.56 -9.21 7.51
C SER A 208 18.20 -8.95 8.16
N ALA A 209 17.27 -8.38 7.43
CA ALA A 209 15.89 -8.11 7.87
C ALA A 209 15.15 -9.41 8.27
N PHE A 210 15.20 -10.43 7.42
CA PHE A 210 14.52 -11.70 7.70
C PHE A 210 15.12 -12.48 8.84
N LYS A 211 16.43 -12.36 9.09
CA LYS A 211 17.05 -12.93 10.29
C LYS A 211 16.50 -12.31 11.58
N LEU A 212 16.15 -11.01 11.56
CA LEU A 212 15.51 -10.36 12.71
C LEU A 212 14.12 -10.96 12.96
N LEU A 213 13.32 -11.13 11.89
CA LEU A 213 12.01 -11.76 12.00
C LEU A 213 12.10 -13.22 12.47
N VAL A 214 13.01 -14.03 11.92
CA VAL A 214 13.19 -15.45 12.28
C VAL A 214 13.48 -15.61 13.77
N LYS A 215 14.20 -14.68 14.40
CA LYS A 215 14.47 -14.70 15.85
C LYS A 215 13.21 -14.54 16.71
N GLN A 216 12.11 -13.99 16.16
CA GLN A 216 10.84 -13.82 16.86
C GLN A 216 9.93 -15.06 16.75
N MET A 217 10.29 -16.02 15.88
CA MET A 217 9.47 -17.18 15.60
C MET A 217 9.69 -18.30 16.65
N ASN A 218 8.65 -19.07 16.89
CA ASN A 218 8.63 -20.18 17.84
C ASN A 218 8.19 -21.48 17.15
N GLY A 219 8.17 -22.59 17.88
CA GLY A 219 7.89 -23.92 17.33
C GLY A 219 6.47 -24.12 16.78
N ASN A 220 5.52 -23.27 17.16
CA ASN A 220 4.15 -23.30 16.61
C ASN A 220 4.04 -22.56 15.27
N ASP A 221 5.01 -21.68 14.96
CA ASP A 221 5.07 -20.96 13.70
C ASP A 221 5.68 -21.86 12.61
N ARG A 222 5.39 -21.54 11.35
CA ARG A 222 5.97 -22.16 10.16
C ARG A 222 6.54 -21.12 9.23
N ILE A 223 7.71 -21.42 8.67
CA ILE A 223 8.39 -20.57 7.68
C ILE A 223 8.69 -21.37 6.44
N SER A 224 8.35 -20.81 5.29
CA SER A 224 8.74 -21.31 3.96
C SER A 224 9.51 -20.24 3.19
N LEU A 225 10.47 -20.66 2.34
CA LEU A 225 11.20 -19.76 1.46
C LEU A 225 10.96 -20.19 0.01
N VAL A 226 10.43 -19.29 -0.78
CA VAL A 226 10.22 -19.41 -2.23
C VAL A 226 11.00 -18.31 -2.90
N VAL A 227 11.72 -18.63 -3.95
CA VAL A 227 12.47 -17.64 -4.75
C VAL A 227 11.92 -17.55 -6.15
N TYR A 228 12.09 -16.39 -6.76
CA TYR A 228 11.85 -16.20 -8.18
C TYR A 228 12.93 -15.31 -8.81
N ALA A 229 13.26 -15.64 -10.05
CA ALA A 229 14.12 -14.91 -10.96
C ALA A 229 13.78 -15.35 -12.39
N GLY A 230 14.73 -15.84 -13.19
CA GLY A 230 14.49 -16.52 -14.46
C GLY A 230 13.72 -17.85 -14.31
N ALA A 231 13.76 -18.45 -13.12
CA ALA A 231 12.96 -19.60 -12.71
C ALA A 231 12.47 -19.39 -11.28
N SER A 232 11.44 -20.13 -10.87
CA SER A 232 10.92 -20.11 -9.49
C SER A 232 11.21 -21.44 -8.81
N GLY A 233 11.42 -21.43 -7.50
CA GLY A 233 11.72 -22.64 -6.74
C GLY A 233 11.44 -22.52 -5.25
N VAL A 234 11.12 -23.65 -4.62
CA VAL A 234 11.04 -23.79 -3.15
C VAL A 234 12.44 -24.03 -2.62
N VAL A 235 12.93 -23.11 -1.80
CA VAL A 235 14.25 -23.24 -1.12
C VAL A 235 14.09 -23.87 0.24
N LEU A 236 12.95 -23.64 0.90
CA LEU A 236 12.60 -24.21 2.18
C LEU A 236 11.09 -24.46 2.22
N GLU A 237 10.71 -25.71 2.41
CA GLU A 237 9.33 -26.11 2.69
C GLU A 237 8.88 -25.67 4.09
N PRO A 238 7.55 -25.71 4.41
CA PRO A 238 7.06 -25.31 5.73
C PRO A 238 7.85 -25.95 6.87
N THR A 239 8.63 -25.13 7.54
CA THR A 239 9.59 -25.55 8.60
C THR A 239 9.20 -24.86 9.91
N PRO A 240 9.15 -25.56 11.06
CA PRO A 240 8.89 -24.96 12.36
C PRO A 240 9.83 -23.80 12.67
N GLY A 241 9.29 -22.71 13.25
CA GLY A 241 10.01 -21.46 13.46
C GLY A 241 11.16 -21.55 14.48
N ASP A 242 11.14 -22.55 15.36
CA ASP A 242 12.23 -22.85 16.29
C ASP A 242 13.46 -23.50 15.62
N GLN A 243 13.32 -24.02 14.39
CA GLN A 243 14.45 -24.50 13.58
C GLN A 243 15.23 -23.35 12.92
N GLN A 244 15.54 -22.32 13.71
CA GLN A 244 16.15 -21.06 13.22
C GLN A 244 17.42 -21.30 12.43
N ALA A 245 18.31 -22.21 12.88
CA ALA A 245 19.56 -22.51 12.17
C ALA A 245 19.32 -23.05 10.75
N LYS A 246 18.31 -23.92 10.56
CA LYS A 246 17.93 -24.45 9.24
C LYS A 246 17.36 -23.35 8.34
N ILE A 247 16.49 -22.48 8.89
CA ILE A 247 15.88 -21.39 8.16
C ILE A 247 16.93 -20.37 7.73
N VAL A 248 17.82 -19.96 8.64
CA VAL A 248 18.89 -19.02 8.36
C VAL A 248 19.89 -19.60 7.35
N ALA A 249 20.26 -20.90 7.46
CA ALA A 249 21.13 -21.55 6.49
C ALA A 249 20.51 -21.59 5.08
N ALA A 250 19.19 -21.78 4.95
CA ALA A 250 18.49 -21.71 3.68
C ALA A 250 18.50 -20.28 3.09
N LEU A 251 18.28 -19.26 3.94
CA LEU A 251 18.31 -17.85 3.56
C LEU A 251 19.72 -17.42 3.08
N GLU A 252 20.78 -17.87 3.77
CA GLU A 252 22.16 -17.50 3.41
C GLU A 252 22.60 -18.02 2.05
N ARG A 253 22.06 -19.16 1.60
CA ARG A 253 22.38 -19.74 0.30
C ARG A 253 21.79 -18.96 -0.89
N LEU A 254 20.88 -18.01 -0.66
CA LEU A 254 20.28 -17.21 -1.72
C LEU A 254 21.35 -16.34 -2.36
N THR A 255 21.38 -16.31 -3.68
CA THR A 255 22.28 -15.47 -4.48
C THR A 255 21.50 -14.77 -5.56
N ALA A 256 21.79 -13.49 -5.80
CA ALA A 256 21.15 -12.72 -6.86
C ALA A 256 21.69 -13.15 -8.23
N GLY A 257 20.80 -13.34 -9.23
CA GLY A 257 21.15 -13.65 -10.61
C GLY A 257 19.93 -13.99 -11.47
N GLY A 258 20.06 -13.90 -12.78
CA GLY A 258 18.99 -14.20 -13.74
C GLY A 258 18.04 -13.02 -14.03
N SER A 259 17.04 -13.28 -14.85
CA SER A 259 15.96 -12.34 -15.22
C SER A 259 14.80 -12.41 -14.24
N THR A 260 13.83 -11.47 -14.33
CA THR A 260 12.70 -11.41 -13.41
C THR A 260 11.43 -11.96 -14.05
N HIS A 261 10.87 -13.06 -13.48
CA HIS A 261 9.57 -13.63 -13.85
C HIS A 261 8.78 -13.97 -12.58
N GLY A 262 7.98 -13.02 -12.10
CA GLY A 262 7.29 -13.10 -10.78
C GLY A 262 6.06 -14.03 -10.76
N SER A 263 5.38 -14.26 -11.91
CA SER A 263 4.07 -14.95 -11.93
C SER A 263 4.11 -16.40 -11.41
N ALA A 264 5.11 -17.18 -11.79
CA ALA A 264 5.25 -18.55 -11.30
C ALA A 264 5.61 -18.60 -9.82
N GLY A 265 6.38 -17.61 -9.33
CA GLY A 265 6.77 -17.50 -7.93
C GLY A 265 5.59 -17.27 -7.00
N ILE A 266 4.65 -16.40 -7.35
CA ILE A 266 3.49 -16.11 -6.51
C ILE A 266 2.56 -17.32 -6.37
N HIS A 267 2.33 -18.07 -7.45
CA HIS A 267 1.56 -19.33 -7.40
C HIS A 267 2.20 -20.34 -6.47
N LEU A 268 3.53 -20.49 -6.57
CA LEU A 268 4.29 -21.41 -5.72
C LEU A 268 4.28 -20.97 -4.25
N ALA A 269 4.37 -19.66 -3.98
CA ALA A 269 4.26 -19.12 -2.63
C ALA A 269 2.90 -19.41 -2.00
N TYR A 270 1.81 -19.23 -2.75
CA TYR A 270 0.48 -19.58 -2.26
C TYR A 270 0.30 -21.09 -2.05
N ALA A 271 0.89 -21.94 -2.91
CA ALA A 271 0.89 -23.39 -2.70
C ALA A 271 1.60 -23.77 -1.39
N MET A 272 2.73 -23.13 -1.08
CA MET A 272 3.42 -23.33 0.22
C MET A 272 2.61 -22.79 1.39
N ALA A 273 1.89 -21.69 1.21
CA ALA A 273 1.00 -21.16 2.24
C ALA A 273 -0.18 -22.10 2.56
N GLU A 274 -0.71 -22.77 1.54
CA GLU A 274 -1.73 -23.82 1.70
C GLU A 274 -1.16 -25.08 2.36
N GLN A 275 0.01 -25.54 1.93
CA GLN A 275 0.68 -26.72 2.50
C GLN A 275 1.01 -26.50 3.99
N GLY A 276 1.49 -25.31 4.35
CA GLY A 276 1.84 -24.94 5.71
C GLY A 276 0.67 -24.43 6.54
N ARG A 277 -0.55 -24.41 6.02
CA ARG A 277 -1.72 -23.76 6.63
C ARG A 277 -1.90 -24.12 8.10
N ILE A 278 -2.15 -23.10 8.89
CA ILE A 278 -2.50 -23.24 10.31
C ILE A 278 -3.95 -22.79 10.48
N ASP A 279 -4.82 -23.72 10.87
CA ASP A 279 -6.23 -23.38 11.15
C ASP A 279 -6.32 -22.48 12.38
N ARG A 280 -7.13 -21.42 12.27
CA ARG A 280 -7.24 -20.32 13.25
C ARG A 280 -5.93 -19.60 13.55
N GLY A 281 -4.89 -19.82 12.74
CA GLY A 281 -3.63 -19.10 12.75
C GLY A 281 -3.57 -18.04 11.67
N ILE A 282 -2.45 -17.36 11.62
CA ILE A 282 -2.16 -16.34 10.62
C ILE A 282 -1.46 -17.02 9.44
N ASN A 283 -2.03 -16.91 8.24
CA ASN A 283 -1.44 -17.44 7.03
C ASN A 283 -1.13 -16.28 6.09
N ARG A 284 0.16 -16.07 5.79
CA ARG A 284 0.60 -14.87 5.08
C ARG A 284 1.75 -15.16 4.12
N VAL A 285 1.66 -14.62 2.92
CA VAL A 285 2.77 -14.50 1.98
C VAL A 285 3.42 -13.13 2.20
N ILE A 286 4.74 -13.09 2.24
CA ILE A 286 5.54 -11.86 2.34
C ILE A 286 6.39 -11.77 1.08
N LEU A 287 5.99 -10.91 0.15
CA LEU A 287 6.72 -10.62 -1.07
C LEU A 287 7.83 -9.61 -0.78
N ALA A 288 9.06 -9.94 -1.11
CA ALA A 288 10.22 -9.07 -0.94
C ALA A 288 10.96 -8.89 -2.28
N THR A 289 11.00 -7.66 -2.79
CA THR A 289 11.51 -7.33 -4.13
C THR A 289 12.05 -5.90 -4.18
N ASP A 290 12.83 -5.60 -5.21
CA ASP A 290 13.22 -4.21 -5.55
C ASP A 290 12.17 -3.50 -6.45
N GLY A 291 10.95 -4.05 -6.52
CA GLY A 291 9.82 -3.48 -7.25
C GLY A 291 9.70 -3.94 -8.71
N ASP A 292 10.68 -4.63 -9.27
CA ASP A 292 10.56 -5.21 -10.61
C ASP A 292 9.82 -6.56 -10.58
N PHE A 293 8.57 -6.51 -10.11
CA PHE A 293 7.70 -7.69 -10.13
C PHE A 293 7.00 -7.75 -11.50
N ASN A 294 7.76 -8.17 -12.52
CA ASN A 294 7.26 -8.20 -13.89
C ASN A 294 6.41 -9.46 -14.15
N VAL A 295 5.10 -9.26 -14.23
CA VAL A 295 4.12 -10.31 -14.57
C VAL A 295 3.51 -10.13 -15.96
N GLY A 296 3.95 -9.11 -16.72
CA GLY A 296 3.34 -8.73 -18.00
C GLY A 296 1.98 -8.02 -17.83
N THR A 297 1.54 -7.28 -18.86
CA THR A 297 0.28 -6.50 -18.78
C THR A 297 -0.98 -7.37 -18.76
N VAL A 298 -0.95 -8.51 -19.41
CA VAL A 298 -2.10 -9.45 -19.45
C VAL A 298 -2.24 -10.22 -18.13
N ASP A 299 -1.14 -10.38 -17.40
CA ASP A 299 -1.12 -11.16 -16.16
C ASP A 299 -1.43 -10.32 -14.93
N HIS A 300 -1.37 -8.96 -15.01
CA HIS A 300 -1.62 -8.08 -13.86
C HIS A 300 -3.04 -8.25 -13.30
N GLN A 301 -4.07 -8.25 -14.14
CA GLN A 301 -5.45 -8.45 -13.69
C GLN A 301 -5.63 -9.85 -13.07
N ARG A 302 -5.09 -10.88 -13.70
CA ARG A 302 -5.11 -12.25 -13.17
C ARG A 302 -4.38 -12.38 -11.84
N LEU A 303 -3.28 -11.65 -11.68
CA LEU A 303 -2.56 -11.58 -10.42
C LEU A 303 -3.42 -10.98 -9.32
N MET A 304 -4.11 -9.87 -9.58
CA MET A 304 -5.02 -9.23 -8.63
C MET A 304 -6.19 -10.15 -8.27
N GLU A 305 -6.77 -10.85 -9.23
CA GLU A 305 -7.83 -11.83 -9.01
C GLU A 305 -7.35 -13.02 -8.17
N LEU A 306 -6.13 -13.51 -8.41
CA LEU A 306 -5.51 -14.57 -7.60
C LEU A 306 -5.34 -14.12 -6.15
N ILE A 307 -4.74 -12.95 -5.93
CA ILE A 307 -4.50 -12.41 -4.59
C ILE A 307 -5.81 -12.25 -3.84
N GLU A 308 -6.84 -11.69 -4.48
CA GLU A 308 -8.16 -11.53 -3.89
C GLU A 308 -8.81 -12.88 -3.55
N ALA A 309 -8.69 -13.88 -4.42
CA ALA A 309 -9.19 -15.23 -4.17
C ALA A 309 -8.49 -15.86 -2.95
N LYS A 310 -7.17 -15.71 -2.83
CA LYS A 310 -6.38 -16.23 -1.69
C LYS A 310 -6.67 -15.49 -0.39
N ARG A 311 -6.87 -14.17 -0.45
CA ARG A 311 -7.34 -13.37 0.66
C ARG A 311 -8.67 -13.88 1.22
N LYS A 312 -9.65 -14.13 0.34
CA LYS A 312 -10.96 -14.71 0.72
C LYS A 312 -10.84 -16.10 1.36
N GLN A 313 -9.76 -16.83 1.07
CA GLN A 313 -9.42 -18.10 1.71
C GLN A 313 -8.64 -17.91 3.04
N GLY A 314 -8.38 -16.68 3.46
CA GLY A 314 -7.65 -16.34 4.68
C GLY A 314 -6.13 -16.39 4.56
N ILE A 315 -5.57 -16.24 3.36
CA ILE A 315 -4.13 -16.09 3.13
C ILE A 315 -3.87 -14.65 2.66
N SER A 316 -3.26 -13.83 3.52
CA SER A 316 -2.94 -12.43 3.21
C SER A 316 -1.59 -12.29 2.48
N LEU A 317 -1.37 -11.11 1.85
CA LEU A 317 -0.13 -10.77 1.17
C LEU A 317 0.41 -9.43 1.68
N THR A 318 1.58 -9.46 2.30
CA THR A 318 2.36 -8.27 2.67
C THR A 318 3.47 -8.06 1.65
N THR A 319 3.78 -6.81 1.34
CA THR A 319 4.84 -6.45 0.39
C THR A 319 5.93 -5.63 1.07
N LEU A 320 7.18 -6.01 0.83
CA LEU A 320 8.36 -5.35 1.36
C LEU A 320 9.25 -4.90 0.20
N GLY A 321 9.41 -3.59 0.06
CA GLY A 321 10.25 -2.97 -0.95
C GLY A 321 11.68 -2.80 -0.48
N PHE A 322 12.65 -2.98 -1.39
CA PHE A 322 14.08 -2.82 -1.13
C PHE A 322 14.77 -2.10 -2.28
N GLY A 323 15.84 -1.37 -1.99
CA GLY A 323 16.73 -0.80 -3.01
C GLY A 323 16.11 0.35 -3.82
N GLN A 324 16.79 0.77 -4.86
CA GLN A 324 16.47 1.96 -5.65
C GLN A 324 16.69 1.74 -7.15
N GLY A 325 16.19 2.67 -7.97
CA GLY A 325 16.49 2.80 -9.41
C GLY A 325 15.45 2.22 -10.35
N ASN A 326 14.75 1.15 -9.97
CA ASN A 326 13.66 0.53 -10.74
C ASN A 326 12.43 0.22 -9.88
N TYR A 327 12.35 0.81 -8.70
CA TYR A 327 11.32 0.52 -7.72
C TYR A 327 9.91 0.90 -8.22
N ASN A 328 8.94 0.00 -8.05
CA ASN A 328 7.55 0.21 -8.41
C ASN A 328 6.67 0.25 -7.16
N ASP A 329 6.71 1.38 -6.48
CA ASP A 329 5.96 1.67 -5.26
C ASP A 329 4.46 1.42 -5.42
N HIS A 330 3.89 1.97 -6.50
CA HIS A 330 2.46 1.84 -6.79
C HIS A 330 1.98 0.39 -6.90
N LEU A 331 2.76 -0.47 -7.56
CA LEU A 331 2.43 -1.89 -7.66
C LEU A 331 2.49 -2.58 -6.30
N MET A 332 3.52 -2.27 -5.50
CA MET A 332 3.72 -2.89 -4.18
C MET A 332 2.57 -2.56 -3.23
N GLU A 333 2.15 -1.29 -3.21
CA GLU A 333 0.98 -0.82 -2.47
C GLU A 333 -0.30 -1.55 -2.92
N GLN A 334 -0.58 -1.57 -4.24
CA GLN A 334 -1.77 -2.26 -4.78
C GLN A 334 -1.82 -3.75 -4.45
N LEU A 335 -0.68 -4.46 -4.47
CA LEU A 335 -0.62 -5.89 -4.13
C LEU A 335 -0.92 -6.11 -2.65
N ALA A 336 -0.39 -5.28 -1.76
CA ALA A 336 -0.63 -5.35 -0.33
C ALA A 336 -2.10 -5.09 0.00
N ASP A 337 -2.68 -4.02 -0.56
CA ASP A 337 -4.10 -3.67 -0.41
C ASP A 337 -5.01 -4.81 -0.83
N LYS A 338 -4.78 -5.33 -2.05
CA LYS A 338 -5.59 -6.43 -2.58
C LYS A 338 -5.48 -7.70 -1.76
N GLY A 339 -4.34 -7.87 -1.08
CA GLY A 339 -4.01 -9.02 -0.25
C GLY A 339 -4.38 -8.90 1.23
N ASN A 340 -5.01 -7.83 1.70
CA ASN A 340 -5.20 -7.53 3.14
C ASN A 340 -3.89 -7.70 3.92
N GLY A 341 -2.82 -7.15 3.40
CA GLY A 341 -1.52 -7.07 4.04
C GLY A 341 -1.10 -5.64 4.20
N ASN A 342 0.14 -5.43 4.57
CA ASN A 342 0.74 -4.11 4.73
C ASN A 342 1.84 -3.91 3.69
N TYR A 343 2.01 -2.69 3.27
CA TYR A 343 3.12 -2.26 2.46
C TYR A 343 4.17 -1.55 3.33
N ALA A 344 5.44 -1.92 3.17
CA ALA A 344 6.56 -1.22 3.78
C ALA A 344 7.75 -1.15 2.83
N TYR A 345 8.54 -0.09 2.92
CA TYR A 345 9.80 0.06 2.20
C TYR A 345 10.96 0.04 3.21
N ILE A 346 11.90 -0.88 3.02
CA ILE A 346 13.03 -1.09 3.93
C ILE A 346 14.30 -0.51 3.29
N ASP A 347 14.71 0.66 3.78
CA ASP A 347 15.92 1.35 3.35
C ASP A 347 17.13 1.05 4.24
N THR A 348 16.89 0.62 5.47
CA THR A 348 17.92 0.38 6.48
C THR A 348 17.60 -0.82 7.37
N VAL A 349 18.60 -1.32 8.11
CA VAL A 349 18.39 -2.37 9.12
C VAL A 349 17.51 -1.87 10.27
N ASN A 350 17.56 -0.58 10.61
CA ASN A 350 16.70 0.01 11.64
C ASN A 350 15.22 -0.01 11.21
N GLU A 351 14.95 0.30 9.93
CA GLU A 351 13.61 0.18 9.38
C GLU A 351 13.14 -1.29 9.39
N ALA A 352 14.02 -2.23 9.04
CA ALA A 352 13.73 -3.64 9.14
C ALA A 352 13.39 -4.08 10.57
N GLN A 353 14.08 -3.56 11.57
CA GLN A 353 13.81 -3.80 12.99
C GLN A 353 12.41 -3.28 13.37
N LYS A 354 12.08 -2.04 12.98
CA LYS A 354 10.75 -1.44 13.20
C LYS A 354 9.65 -2.32 12.60
N VAL A 355 9.71 -2.56 11.28
CA VAL A 355 8.65 -3.25 10.52
C VAL A 355 8.50 -4.72 10.91
N LEU A 356 9.62 -5.46 11.07
CA LEU A 356 9.60 -6.92 11.21
C LEU A 356 9.72 -7.41 12.66
N VAL A 357 10.00 -6.55 13.62
CA VAL A 357 10.14 -6.94 15.04
C VAL A 357 9.19 -6.15 15.92
N GLU A 358 9.20 -4.81 15.83
CA GLU A 358 8.42 -3.95 16.74
C GLU A 358 6.94 -3.97 16.36
N GLU A 359 6.63 -3.83 15.08
CA GLU A 359 5.27 -3.83 14.54
C GLU A 359 4.75 -5.23 14.19
N LEU A 360 5.55 -6.29 14.39
CA LEU A 360 5.19 -7.64 14.00
C LEU A 360 3.85 -8.10 14.62
N ASN A 361 3.62 -7.82 15.90
CA ASN A 361 2.39 -8.21 16.56
C ASN A 361 1.20 -7.44 16.02
N ALA A 362 1.36 -6.15 15.76
CA ALA A 362 0.34 -5.29 15.18
C ALA A 362 -0.03 -5.76 13.76
N THR A 363 0.95 -6.05 12.92
CA THR A 363 0.70 -6.52 11.54
C THR A 363 0.16 -7.95 11.47
N LEU A 364 0.46 -8.81 12.45
CA LEU A 364 0.00 -10.19 12.47
C LEU A 364 -1.34 -10.36 13.21
N GLN A 365 -1.63 -9.59 14.25
CA GLN A 365 -2.84 -9.76 15.06
C GLN A 365 -3.90 -8.70 14.73
N MET A 366 -4.74 -9.00 13.75
CA MET A 366 -5.86 -8.15 13.35
C MET A 366 -6.92 -8.07 14.43
N ILE A 367 -7.33 -6.86 14.82
CA ILE A 367 -8.36 -6.61 15.85
C ILE A 367 -9.66 -6.07 15.26
N ALA A 368 -9.58 -5.35 14.15
CA ALA A 368 -10.73 -4.88 13.40
C ALA A 368 -10.42 -4.89 11.89
N LYS A 369 -11.40 -5.24 11.07
CA LYS A 369 -11.31 -5.30 9.62
C LYS A 369 -12.25 -4.30 8.97
N ASP A 370 -11.94 -3.91 7.73
CA ASP A 370 -12.76 -3.00 6.93
C ASP A 370 -13.12 -1.72 7.69
N VAL A 371 -12.13 -1.10 8.34
CA VAL A 371 -12.36 0.08 9.17
C VAL A 371 -12.54 1.32 8.29
N LYS A 372 -13.74 1.87 8.35
CA LYS A 372 -14.16 3.07 7.63
C LYS A 372 -14.45 4.19 8.59
N ILE A 373 -13.95 5.36 8.25
CA ILE A 373 -14.18 6.59 9.00
C ILE A 373 -15.12 7.48 8.18
N GLN A 374 -16.13 8.02 8.87
CA GLN A 374 -17.02 9.01 8.29
C GLN A 374 -17.18 10.18 9.26
N ILE A 375 -16.94 11.39 8.75
CA ILE A 375 -17.12 12.62 9.48
C ILE A 375 -18.20 13.45 8.81
N GLU A 376 -19.23 13.82 9.57
CA GLU A 376 -20.28 14.75 9.18
C GLU A 376 -20.00 16.10 9.86
N TRP A 377 -19.72 17.11 9.06
CA TRP A 377 -19.41 18.46 9.53
C TRP A 377 -20.68 19.24 9.81
N ASN A 378 -20.67 19.98 10.92
CA ASN A 378 -21.80 20.87 11.28
C ASN A 378 -21.75 22.15 10.42
N PRO A 379 -22.72 22.35 9.49
CA PRO A 379 -22.71 23.52 8.61
C PRO A 379 -22.96 24.86 9.33
N ALA A 380 -23.40 24.83 10.58
CA ALA A 380 -23.54 26.04 11.41
C ALA A 380 -22.18 26.50 11.96
N MET A 381 -21.18 25.61 11.97
CA MET A 381 -19.87 25.84 12.61
C MET A 381 -18.74 25.84 11.58
N VAL A 382 -18.74 24.89 10.64
CA VAL A 382 -17.69 24.67 9.67
C VAL A 382 -18.17 25.09 8.29
N ALA A 383 -17.44 26.01 7.66
CA ALA A 383 -17.75 26.49 6.31
C ALA A 383 -17.16 25.59 5.25
N GLU A 384 -15.92 25.15 5.46
CA GLU A 384 -15.17 24.33 4.51
C GLU A 384 -14.14 23.47 5.24
N TYR A 385 -13.77 22.36 4.59
CA TYR A 385 -12.77 21.43 5.09
C TYR A 385 -11.95 20.81 3.96
N ARG A 386 -10.78 20.29 4.31
CA ARG A 386 -10.00 19.34 3.50
C ARG A 386 -9.37 18.26 4.36
N LEU A 387 -9.40 17.04 3.89
CA LEU A 387 -8.62 15.94 4.46
C LEU A 387 -7.16 16.07 4.01
N ILE A 388 -6.22 15.78 4.89
CA ILE A 388 -4.77 15.81 4.61
C ILE A 388 -4.30 14.37 4.42
N GLY A 389 -3.91 14.04 3.18
CA GLY A 389 -3.61 12.67 2.81
C GLY A 389 -4.86 11.82 2.55
N TYR A 390 -4.68 10.51 2.47
CA TYR A 390 -5.74 9.52 2.23
C TYR A 390 -6.44 9.65 0.87
N GLU A 391 -5.81 10.26 -0.12
CA GLU A 391 -6.42 10.50 -1.44
C GLU A 391 -6.77 9.19 -2.16
N ASN A 392 -5.97 8.14 -1.97
CA ASN A 392 -6.19 6.80 -2.50
C ASN A 392 -7.15 5.95 -1.64
N ARG A 393 -7.56 6.45 -0.47
CA ARG A 393 -8.48 5.79 0.48
C ARG A 393 -9.84 6.46 0.58
N LEU A 394 -10.11 7.48 -0.24
CA LEU A 394 -11.41 8.17 -0.26
C LEU A 394 -12.52 7.21 -0.71
N LEU A 395 -13.65 7.27 -0.01
CA LEU A 395 -14.84 6.47 -0.26
C LEU A 395 -16.03 7.38 -0.57
N ALA A 396 -17.00 6.87 -1.34
CA ALA A 396 -18.28 7.54 -1.46
C ALA A 396 -19.06 7.44 -0.13
N GLN A 397 -19.98 8.38 0.09
CA GLN A 397 -20.77 8.39 1.35
C GLN A 397 -21.55 7.09 1.56
N GLU A 398 -22.11 6.54 0.48
CA GLU A 398 -22.86 5.26 0.49
C GLU A 398 -21.99 4.04 0.79
N ASP A 399 -20.69 4.13 0.50
CA ASP A 399 -19.73 3.02 0.74
C ASP A 399 -19.44 2.81 2.22
N PHE A 400 -19.78 3.76 3.07
CA PHE A 400 -19.66 3.59 4.52
C PHE A 400 -20.44 2.37 5.03
N ASN A 401 -21.63 2.13 4.48
CA ASN A 401 -22.49 1.01 4.87
C ASN A 401 -22.39 -0.20 3.93
N ASN A 402 -21.44 -0.18 2.98
CA ASN A 402 -21.29 -1.21 1.96
C ASN A 402 -20.15 -2.18 2.33
N ASP A 403 -20.50 -3.43 2.71
CA ASP A 403 -19.56 -4.49 3.07
C ASP A 403 -18.77 -5.05 1.86
N LYS A 404 -19.15 -4.66 0.63
CA LYS A 404 -18.43 -5.08 -0.58
C LYS A 404 -17.26 -4.17 -0.91
N VAL A 405 -17.26 -2.97 -0.33
CA VAL A 405 -16.17 -2.00 -0.49
C VAL A 405 -15.17 -2.24 0.63
N ASP A 406 -14.01 -2.70 0.25
CA ASP A 406 -12.88 -2.99 1.13
C ASP A 406 -12.30 -1.71 1.76
N ALA A 407 -11.82 -1.81 2.98
CA ALA A 407 -11.13 -0.74 3.68
C ALA A 407 -9.98 -1.31 4.50
N GLY A 408 -9.15 -0.44 5.09
CA GLY A 408 -7.98 -0.89 5.84
C GLY A 408 -8.32 -1.68 7.10
N ASP A 409 -7.40 -2.51 7.50
CA ASP A 409 -7.49 -3.35 8.70
C ASP A 409 -6.61 -2.76 9.82
N ILE A 410 -7.05 -2.83 11.08
CA ILE A 410 -6.26 -2.44 12.25
C ILE A 410 -5.77 -3.67 12.98
N GLY A 411 -4.47 -3.72 13.24
CA GLY A 411 -3.84 -4.72 14.13
C GLY A 411 -3.71 -4.21 15.57
N ALA A 412 -3.41 -5.15 16.47
CA ALA A 412 -3.26 -4.85 17.89
C ALA A 412 -2.09 -3.89 18.16
N GLY A 413 -2.36 -2.81 18.88
CA GLY A 413 -1.37 -1.77 19.18
C GLY A 413 -1.14 -0.73 18.07
N HIS A 414 -1.75 -0.90 16.89
CA HIS A 414 -1.65 0.11 15.83
C HIS A 414 -2.36 1.42 16.23
N THR A 415 -1.77 2.53 15.80
CA THR A 415 -2.38 3.86 15.83
C THR A 415 -2.72 4.31 14.42
N VAL A 416 -3.81 5.04 14.26
CA VAL A 416 -4.18 5.72 13.02
C VAL A 416 -4.49 7.17 13.32
N THR A 417 -3.87 8.07 12.59
CA THR A 417 -4.05 9.51 12.71
C THR A 417 -4.58 10.09 11.41
N ALA A 418 -5.71 10.79 11.46
CA ALA A 418 -6.22 11.56 10.35
C ALA A 418 -6.29 13.05 10.73
N LEU A 419 -5.88 13.90 9.81
CA LEU A 419 -5.86 15.35 10.00
C LEU A 419 -6.77 16.03 8.98
N TYR A 420 -7.55 17.00 9.47
CA TYR A 420 -8.34 17.88 8.63
C TYR A 420 -7.99 19.34 8.87
N GLU A 421 -7.83 20.11 7.82
CA GLU A 421 -7.84 21.56 7.90
C GLU A 421 -9.29 22.03 7.68
N ILE A 422 -9.81 22.85 8.61
CA ILE A 422 -11.15 23.43 8.55
C ILE A 422 -11.11 24.92 8.65
N SER A 423 -12.10 25.61 8.05
CA SER A 423 -12.38 27.03 8.28
C SER A 423 -13.76 27.18 8.91
N LEU A 424 -13.85 27.93 10.00
CA LEU A 424 -15.11 28.16 10.70
C LEU A 424 -15.97 29.20 9.98
N VAL A 425 -17.30 29.10 10.17
CA VAL A 425 -18.26 30.05 9.62
C VAL A 425 -18.02 31.45 10.20
N GLY A 426 -17.87 32.44 9.34
CA GLY A 426 -17.66 33.85 9.71
C GLY A 426 -16.21 34.22 10.01
N GLU A 427 -15.27 33.28 9.92
CA GLU A 427 -13.84 33.57 10.07
C GLU A 427 -13.17 33.87 8.70
N PRO A 428 -12.04 34.62 8.68
CA PRO A 428 -11.39 35.07 7.45
C PRO A 428 -10.69 33.94 6.66
N GLY A 429 -10.58 32.73 7.22
CA GLY A 429 -9.90 31.59 6.61
C GLY A 429 -10.65 30.90 5.47
N GLN A 430 -11.87 31.32 5.14
CA GLN A 430 -12.67 30.73 4.07
C GLN A 430 -12.08 31.05 2.68
N ARG A 431 -11.88 30.02 1.86
CA ARG A 431 -11.33 30.10 0.51
C ARG A 431 -12.42 29.98 -0.55
N LEU A 432 -13.54 29.32 -0.22
CA LEU A 432 -14.68 29.13 -1.09
C LEU A 432 -15.73 30.22 -0.84
N GLY A 433 -16.24 30.83 -1.90
CA GLY A 433 -17.35 31.78 -1.80
C GLY A 433 -18.64 31.10 -1.36
N GLY A 434 -19.46 31.80 -0.58
CA GLY A 434 -20.79 31.31 -0.21
C GLY A 434 -21.69 31.07 -1.43
N LEU A 435 -22.52 30.01 -1.36
CA LEU A 435 -23.48 29.71 -2.43
C LEU A 435 -24.65 30.71 -2.38
N ARG A 436 -24.96 31.34 -3.49
CA ARG A 436 -26.11 32.26 -3.62
C ARG A 436 -27.46 31.55 -3.35
N TYR A 437 -27.56 30.28 -3.68
CA TYR A 437 -28.78 29.48 -3.55
C TYR A 437 -28.63 28.34 -2.55
N GLY A 438 -27.58 28.39 -1.71
CA GLY A 438 -27.37 27.40 -0.65
C GLY A 438 -28.37 27.60 0.50
N VAL A 439 -29.00 26.50 0.93
CA VAL A 439 -29.88 26.53 2.11
C VAL A 439 -29.08 26.18 3.34
N SER A 440 -28.76 27.15 4.18
CA SER A 440 -28.21 26.89 5.53
C SER A 440 -29.37 26.40 6.42
N LYS A 441 -29.49 25.10 6.58
CA LYS A 441 -30.38 24.51 7.61
C LYS A 441 -29.62 24.52 8.93
N SER A 442 -29.69 25.63 9.68
CA SER A 442 -29.25 25.66 11.08
C SER A 442 -30.30 24.92 11.92
N THR A 443 -29.98 23.72 12.35
CA THR A 443 -30.70 23.06 13.44
C THR A 443 -30.19 23.65 14.75
N ALA A 444 -31.01 24.43 15.43
CA ALA A 444 -30.67 25.19 16.66
C ALA A 444 -30.23 24.30 17.86
N ALA A 445 -30.35 22.98 17.71
CA ALA A 445 -30.13 22.00 18.79
C ALA A 445 -28.64 21.59 18.99
N VAL A 446 -27.73 21.87 18.03
CA VAL A 446 -26.34 21.34 18.05
C VAL A 446 -25.35 22.48 17.78
N ARG A 447 -25.50 23.61 18.48
CA ARG A 447 -24.70 24.83 18.21
C ARG A 447 -23.23 24.73 18.62
N ASP A 448 -22.87 23.79 19.50
CA ASP A 448 -21.53 23.67 20.06
C ASP A 448 -20.73 22.49 19.51
N GLU A 449 -21.33 21.69 18.66
CA GLU A 449 -20.70 20.53 18.02
C GLU A 449 -20.06 20.93 16.67
N ILE A 450 -18.80 20.59 16.47
CA ILE A 450 -18.06 20.86 15.21
C ILE A 450 -18.36 19.79 14.18
N ALA A 451 -18.34 18.52 14.58
CA ALA A 451 -18.54 17.38 13.71
C ALA A 451 -19.07 16.16 14.47
N HIS A 452 -19.69 15.25 13.72
CA HIS A 452 -20.04 13.92 14.19
C HIS A 452 -19.14 12.89 13.51
N LEU A 453 -18.33 12.18 14.29
CA LEU A 453 -17.44 11.12 13.82
C LEU A 453 -18.11 9.75 14.00
N ARG A 454 -18.07 8.94 12.96
CA ARG A 454 -18.50 7.54 12.97
C ARG A 454 -17.40 6.64 12.45
N LEU A 455 -17.15 5.52 13.15
CA LEU A 455 -16.28 4.45 12.70
C LEU A 455 -17.11 3.19 12.49
N ARG A 456 -16.95 2.55 11.35
CA ARG A 456 -17.57 1.27 11.04
C ARG A 456 -16.49 0.24 10.81
N TYR A 457 -16.63 -0.93 11.39
CA TYR A 457 -15.64 -2.00 11.28
C TYR A 457 -16.28 -3.38 11.44
N ASN A 458 -15.60 -4.40 10.94
CA ASN A 458 -15.95 -5.79 11.13
C ASN A 458 -15.11 -6.38 12.28
N SER A 459 -15.78 -6.95 13.28
CA SER A 459 -15.15 -7.68 14.39
C SER A 459 -15.55 -9.15 14.36
N SER A 460 -15.01 -9.95 15.28
CA SER A 460 -15.46 -11.33 15.50
C SER A 460 -16.94 -11.44 15.89
N PHE A 461 -17.57 -10.33 16.30
CA PHE A 461 -18.98 -10.23 16.69
C PHE A 461 -19.87 -9.64 15.60
N GLY A 462 -19.33 -9.44 14.38
CA GLY A 462 -20.03 -8.83 13.24
C GLY A 462 -19.73 -7.34 13.06
N VAL A 463 -20.53 -6.67 12.21
CA VAL A 463 -20.36 -5.24 11.92
C VAL A 463 -20.72 -4.40 13.13
N GLN A 464 -19.86 -3.47 13.49
CA GLN A 464 -20.02 -2.51 14.59
C GLN A 464 -19.92 -1.07 14.06
N VAL A 465 -20.62 -0.14 14.71
CA VAL A 465 -20.50 1.30 14.46
C VAL A 465 -20.26 1.99 15.79
N LEU A 466 -19.16 2.71 15.88
CA LEU A 466 -18.82 3.58 17.00
C LEU A 466 -19.12 5.02 16.60
N CYS A 467 -19.85 5.76 17.43
CA CYS A 467 -20.14 7.18 17.24
C CYS A 467 -19.42 8.02 18.29
N HIS A 468 -18.79 9.09 17.86
CA HIS A 468 -18.13 10.05 18.72
C HIS A 468 -18.50 11.47 18.26
N ALA A 469 -18.99 12.31 19.19
CA ALA A 469 -19.33 13.71 18.94
C ALA A 469 -18.21 14.59 19.48
N ASP A 470 -17.74 15.53 18.68
CA ASP A 470 -16.71 16.49 19.09
C ASP A 470 -17.33 17.83 19.49
N ASP A 471 -16.96 18.32 20.69
CA ASP A 471 -17.52 19.51 21.35
C ASP A 471 -16.47 20.63 21.38
N ARG A 472 -16.90 21.88 21.17
CA ARG A 472 -16.08 23.12 21.25
C ARG A 472 -15.24 23.25 22.52
N ARG A 473 -15.53 22.53 23.58
CA ARG A 473 -14.81 22.65 24.86
C ARG A 473 -13.33 22.33 24.79
N HIS A 474 -12.86 21.75 23.66
CA HIS A 474 -11.47 21.38 23.41
C HIS A 474 -10.66 22.39 22.56
N LEU A 475 -11.22 23.56 22.23
CA LEU A 475 -10.53 24.62 21.46
C LEU A 475 -9.38 25.30 22.20
N GLN A 476 -9.06 24.90 23.42
CA GLN A 476 -7.86 25.38 24.14
C GLN A 476 -6.64 24.57 23.63
N PRO A 477 -5.57 25.20 23.10
CA PRO A 477 -4.42 24.52 22.55
C PRO A 477 -3.69 23.72 23.65
N ARG A 478 -3.86 22.41 23.65
CA ARG A 478 -2.95 21.49 24.34
C ARG A 478 -1.91 21.04 23.34
N TRP A 479 -0.73 21.65 23.40
CA TRP A 479 0.40 21.32 22.56
C TRP A 479 0.83 19.87 22.77
N PHE A 480 1.02 19.12 21.67
CA PHE A 480 1.61 17.79 21.68
C PHE A 480 3.00 17.83 22.33
N LYS A 481 3.21 17.02 23.36
CA LYS A 481 4.56 16.64 23.77
C LYS A 481 4.98 15.46 22.88
N ILE A 482 5.82 15.73 21.91
CA ILE A 482 6.59 14.68 21.24
C ILE A 482 7.64 14.25 22.28
N SER A 483 7.50 13.04 22.81
CA SER A 483 8.59 12.43 23.57
C SER A 483 9.68 12.07 22.57
N PRO A 484 10.93 12.57 22.72
CA PRO A 484 12.02 12.08 21.89
C PRO A 484 12.15 10.59 22.15
N ALA A 485 12.14 9.79 21.06
CA ALA A 485 12.48 8.38 21.12
C ALA A 485 13.87 8.25 21.73
N GLY A 486 13.96 7.50 22.85
CA GLY A 486 15.20 7.12 23.48
C GLY A 486 15.95 6.05 22.69
#